data_6e620ad981a06ac3ec2e7f1b7dafff70
#
_entry.id   6e620ad981a06ac3ec2e7f1b7dafff70
#
_cell.length_a   1.000
_cell.length_b   1.000
_cell.length_c   1.000
_cell.angle_alpha   90.00
_cell.angle_beta   90.00
_cell.angle_gamma   90.00
#
_symmetry.space_group_name_H-M   'P 1'
#
loop_
_entity.id
_entity.type
_entity.pdbx_description
1 polymer ?
#
loop_
_entity_poly.entity_id
_entity_poly.type
_entity_poly.pdbx_seq_one_letter_code
_entity_poly.pdbx_strand_id
1 'polypeptide(L)'
;MKHFGRLFMVIETKRGRKLLLRVGAVLVTTVAVACFSIRLVPALLSNQNNTALTAAGFIMPDGAVEVMKNGYDDAYFSVSEVEEMVSQASSVPEITESTVTSEETVGQSSSEAYVPPEPDYTVYEGTAYPINEMQIANVGLKYENITVRNDTDYELDIAQELGFSPDVKIKKDGTPQVLIYHTHTGESFLKTEMPNFYSSLDTRSRDENLNVIAVGNEITKKLEEAGIGVIHDTTIHDDPYTGAYNRSWETIQRNLNENPTIQVTIDVHRDALGGESTRIKPTTVINGRKAAQIMILSGYDGDGSLGFPDWELNLRLALRLQQNCANIEQSFIRPLNFTNSRYNMNATHGSLLVEFGTEVNTIDEVKYSGQLFGDALVKTLESLM
;
A
#
# COMPACT_ATOMS: atom_id res chain seq x y z
N MET A 1 -41.95 -21.72 59.12
CA MET A 1 -40.77 -22.51 59.57
C MET A 1 -40.69 -23.95 59.04
N LYS A 2 -41.79 -24.57 58.52
CA LYS A 2 -41.71 -25.97 58.02
C LYS A 2 -41.08 -26.17 56.62
N HIS A 3 -40.86 -25.14 55.83
CA HIS A 3 -40.22 -25.26 54.50
C HIS A 3 -38.70 -25.15 54.55
N PHE A 4 -38.09 -24.46 55.50
CA PHE A 4 -36.65 -24.34 55.63
C PHE A 4 -35.99 -25.65 56.10
N GLY A 5 -36.68 -26.45 56.91
CA GLY A 5 -36.12 -27.74 57.40
C GLY A 5 -36.04 -28.81 56.33
N ARG A 6 -36.88 -28.79 55.28
CA ARG A 6 -36.80 -29.73 54.13
C ARG A 6 -35.65 -29.42 53.19
N LEU A 7 -35.30 -28.14 53.05
CA LEU A 7 -34.15 -27.72 52.21
C LEU A 7 -32.81 -28.17 52.81
N PHE A 8 -32.65 -28.06 54.12
CA PHE A 8 -31.44 -28.49 54.84
C PHE A 8 -31.25 -30.00 54.78
N MET A 9 -32.32 -30.81 54.84
CA MET A 9 -32.24 -32.28 54.77
C MET A 9 -31.81 -32.79 53.38
N VAL A 10 -32.07 -32.04 52.32
CA VAL A 10 -31.66 -32.38 50.94
C VAL A 10 -30.14 -32.10 50.75
N ILE A 11 -29.59 -31.12 51.47
CA ILE A 11 -28.17 -30.73 51.38
C ILE A 11 -27.24 -31.76 52.06
N GLU A 12 -27.74 -32.52 53.05
CA GLU A 12 -26.91 -33.50 53.76
C GLU A 12 -26.68 -34.81 53.00
N THR A 13 -27.46 -35.13 51.98
CA THR A 13 -27.27 -36.34 51.19
C THR A 13 -26.23 -36.12 50.09
N LYS A 14 -25.38 -37.16 49.81
CA LYS A 14 -24.42 -37.12 48.70
C LYS A 14 -25.08 -36.79 47.35
N ARG A 15 -26.37 -37.18 47.17
CA ARG A 15 -27.16 -36.87 45.96
C ARG A 15 -27.63 -35.41 45.95
N GLY A 16 -28.07 -34.87 47.11
CA GLY A 16 -28.45 -33.49 47.23
C GLY A 16 -27.32 -32.50 46.99
N ARG A 17 -26.11 -32.79 47.49
CA ARG A 17 -24.91 -31.98 47.21
C ARG A 17 -24.52 -31.99 45.72
N LYS A 18 -24.60 -33.14 45.05
CA LYS A 18 -24.38 -33.23 43.59
C LYS A 18 -25.42 -32.47 42.79
N LEU A 19 -26.70 -32.48 43.21
CA LEU A 19 -27.77 -31.74 42.54
C LEU A 19 -27.58 -30.23 42.73
N LEU A 20 -27.25 -29.77 43.94
CA LEU A 20 -26.93 -28.35 44.25
C LEU A 20 -25.74 -27.85 43.47
N LEU A 21 -24.67 -28.64 43.36
CA LEU A 21 -23.50 -28.30 42.54
C LEU A 21 -23.86 -28.20 41.03
N ARG A 22 -24.71 -29.07 40.53
CA ARG A 22 -25.18 -29.00 39.12
C ARG A 22 -26.07 -27.79 38.89
N VAL A 23 -27.02 -27.51 39.78
CA VAL A 23 -27.87 -26.33 39.69
C VAL A 23 -27.04 -25.04 39.83
N GLY A 24 -26.08 -25.01 40.75
CA GLY A 24 -25.16 -23.89 40.91
C GLY A 24 -24.29 -23.68 39.66
N ALA A 25 -23.75 -24.75 39.08
CA ALA A 25 -22.97 -24.67 37.86
C ALA A 25 -23.81 -24.16 36.68
N VAL A 26 -25.05 -24.66 36.49
CA VAL A 26 -25.95 -24.16 35.46
C VAL A 26 -26.28 -22.69 35.68
N LEU A 27 -26.54 -22.26 36.91
CA LEU A 27 -26.87 -20.87 37.21
C LEU A 27 -25.67 -19.93 36.98
N VAL A 28 -24.47 -20.35 37.32
CA VAL A 28 -23.23 -19.59 37.06
C VAL A 28 -22.97 -19.52 35.56
N THR A 29 -23.17 -20.62 34.85
CA THR A 29 -22.99 -20.63 33.38
C THR A 29 -24.00 -19.73 32.69
N THR A 30 -25.28 -19.76 33.12
CA THR A 30 -26.33 -18.92 32.54
C THR A 30 -26.08 -17.43 32.82
N VAL A 31 -25.65 -17.08 34.01
CA VAL A 31 -25.29 -15.70 34.36
C VAL A 31 -24.06 -15.25 33.61
N ALA A 32 -23.04 -16.10 33.47
CA ALA A 32 -21.85 -15.80 32.71
C ALA A 32 -22.17 -15.57 31.21
N VAL A 33 -23.00 -16.44 30.61
CA VAL A 33 -23.47 -16.28 29.22
C VAL A 33 -24.32 -15.00 29.07
N ALA A 34 -25.20 -14.69 30.02
CA ALA A 34 -25.98 -13.47 29.98
C ALA A 34 -25.13 -12.20 30.14
N CYS A 35 -24.16 -12.19 31.06
CA CYS A 35 -23.22 -11.07 31.22
C CYS A 35 -22.33 -10.90 30.00
N PHE A 36 -21.88 -11.99 29.40
CA PHE A 36 -21.09 -11.99 28.18
C PHE A 36 -21.92 -11.45 27.00
N SER A 37 -23.17 -11.91 26.85
CA SER A 37 -24.07 -11.42 25.80
C SER A 37 -24.44 -9.94 25.97
N ILE A 38 -24.68 -9.46 27.19
CA ILE A 38 -25.01 -8.05 27.46
C ILE A 38 -23.83 -7.10 27.17
N ARG A 39 -22.60 -7.55 27.31
CA ARG A 39 -21.41 -6.74 27.01
C ARG A 39 -20.93 -6.91 25.55
N LEU A 40 -21.05 -8.10 25.01
CA LEU A 40 -20.57 -8.41 23.67
C LEU A 40 -21.52 -7.91 22.59
N VAL A 41 -22.83 -8.06 22.76
CA VAL A 41 -23.82 -7.67 21.73
C VAL A 41 -23.79 -6.17 21.39
N PRO A 42 -23.73 -5.24 22.38
CA PRO A 42 -23.56 -3.82 22.03
C PRO A 42 -22.19 -3.48 21.43
N ALA A 43 -21.11 -4.16 21.87
CA ALA A 43 -19.78 -3.99 21.27
C ALA A 43 -19.74 -4.53 19.84
N LEU A 44 -20.48 -5.59 19.58
CA LEU A 44 -20.66 -6.20 18.26
C LEU A 44 -21.54 -5.32 17.33
N LEU A 45 -22.52 -4.63 17.84
CA LEU A 45 -23.42 -3.76 17.06
C LEU A 45 -22.85 -2.35 16.83
N SER A 46 -21.90 -1.90 17.67
CA SER A 46 -21.27 -0.58 17.53
C SER A 46 -20.09 -0.52 16.58
N ASN A 47 -19.61 -1.68 16.09
CA ASN A 47 -18.43 -1.72 15.21
C ASN A 47 -18.54 -2.92 14.25
N GLN A 48 -19.37 -2.80 13.21
CA GLN A 48 -19.68 -3.89 12.28
C GLN A 48 -18.43 -4.45 11.56
N ASN A 49 -17.40 -3.63 11.33
CA ASN A 49 -16.20 -4.06 10.62
C ASN A 49 -15.24 -4.90 11.50
N ASN A 50 -15.20 -4.66 12.81
CA ASN A 50 -14.33 -5.42 13.73
C ASN A 50 -14.93 -6.72 14.27
N THR A 51 -16.21 -6.98 14.03
CA THR A 51 -16.94 -8.13 14.56
C THR A 51 -16.60 -9.44 13.85
N ALA A 52 -16.44 -9.39 12.54
CA ALA A 52 -16.01 -10.53 11.76
C ALA A 52 -14.58 -10.95 12.11
N LEU A 53 -13.70 -9.99 12.37
CA LEU A 53 -12.31 -10.20 12.79
C LEU A 53 -12.20 -10.85 14.18
N THR A 54 -13.02 -10.37 15.15
CA THR A 54 -13.01 -10.92 16.52
C THR A 54 -13.57 -12.34 16.57
N ALA A 55 -14.58 -12.64 15.76
CA ALA A 55 -15.14 -13.99 15.64
C ALA A 55 -14.17 -14.95 14.91
N ALA A 56 -13.45 -14.47 13.90
CA ALA A 56 -12.44 -15.23 13.17
C ALA A 56 -11.23 -15.59 14.06
N GLY A 57 -10.82 -14.70 14.97
CA GLY A 57 -9.73 -14.95 15.91
C GLY A 57 -9.97 -16.10 16.90
N PHE A 58 -11.23 -16.50 17.14
CA PHE A 58 -11.58 -17.67 17.95
C PHE A 58 -11.61 -19.01 17.18
N ILE A 59 -11.59 -18.96 15.86
CA ILE A 59 -11.81 -20.14 15.00
C ILE A 59 -10.61 -20.42 14.08
N MET A 60 -9.72 -19.45 13.88
CA MET A 60 -8.60 -19.52 12.95
C MET A 60 -7.23 -19.52 13.67
N PRO A 61 -6.20 -20.19 13.11
CA PRO A 61 -4.83 -20.10 13.61
C PRO A 61 -4.31 -18.66 13.65
N ASP A 62 -3.44 -18.35 14.61
CA ASP A 62 -2.94 -16.99 14.90
C ASP A 62 -2.45 -16.17 13.68
N GLY A 63 -1.94 -16.81 12.63
CA GLY A 63 -1.55 -16.13 11.40
C GLY A 63 -2.71 -15.68 10.47
N ALA A 64 -3.90 -16.26 10.60
CA ALA A 64 -5.03 -15.96 9.71
C ALA A 64 -5.75 -14.65 10.08
N VAL A 65 -5.67 -14.23 11.34
CA VAL A 65 -6.23 -12.96 11.83
C VAL A 65 -5.39 -11.78 11.35
N GLU A 66 -4.07 -11.96 11.30
CA GLU A 66 -3.13 -10.95 10.80
C GLU A 66 -3.28 -10.76 9.29
N VAL A 67 -3.50 -11.85 8.54
CA VAL A 67 -3.82 -11.82 7.10
C VAL A 67 -5.15 -11.13 6.83
N MET A 68 -6.17 -11.32 7.68
CA MET A 68 -7.45 -10.59 7.54
C MET A 68 -7.33 -9.11 7.90
N LYS A 69 -6.50 -8.74 8.87
CA LYS A 69 -6.21 -7.33 9.20
C LYS A 69 -5.47 -6.60 8.08
N ASN A 70 -4.56 -7.31 7.39
CA ASN A 70 -3.70 -6.74 6.36
C ASN A 70 -4.20 -7.02 4.93
N GLY A 71 -5.18 -7.90 4.74
CA GLY A 71 -5.62 -8.37 3.42
C GLY A 71 -6.95 -7.82 2.90
N TYR A 72 -7.59 -6.93 3.65
CA TYR A 72 -8.85 -6.27 3.22
C TYR A 72 -8.66 -4.80 2.82
N ASP A 73 -7.48 -4.23 3.05
CA ASP A 73 -7.19 -2.86 2.68
C ASP A 73 -6.39 -2.81 1.36
N ASP A 74 -7.08 -3.00 0.23
CA ASP A 74 -6.61 -2.50 -1.07
C ASP A 74 -6.75 -0.96 -1.17
N ALA A 75 -7.36 -0.32 -0.16
CA ALA A 75 -7.47 1.13 -0.04
C ALA A 75 -6.74 1.60 1.23
N TYR A 76 -5.62 2.27 1.07
CA TYR A 76 -4.86 2.88 2.18
C TYR A 76 -5.57 4.09 2.81
N PHE A 77 -6.70 4.50 2.25
CA PHE A 77 -7.46 5.65 2.69
C PHE A 77 -8.92 5.29 2.94
N SER A 78 -9.49 5.74 4.06
CA SER A 78 -10.91 5.64 4.31
C SER A 78 -11.70 6.54 3.32
N VAL A 79 -12.99 6.24 3.13
CA VAL A 79 -13.87 7.05 2.25
C VAL A 79 -13.85 8.54 2.65
N SER A 80 -13.84 8.85 3.95
CA SER A 80 -13.77 10.24 4.46
C SER A 80 -12.45 10.91 4.12
N GLU A 81 -11.34 10.19 4.14
CA GLU A 81 -10.01 10.72 3.80
C GLU A 81 -9.88 10.97 2.30
N VAL A 82 -10.45 10.08 1.47
CA VAL A 82 -10.54 10.28 0.02
C VAL A 82 -11.41 11.51 -0.29
N GLU A 83 -12.54 11.69 0.40
CA GLU A 83 -13.40 12.89 0.25
C GLU A 83 -12.64 14.19 0.61
N GLU A 84 -11.82 14.17 1.67
CA GLU A 84 -10.99 15.32 2.04
C GLU A 84 -9.92 15.60 0.98
N MET A 85 -9.20 14.56 0.49
CA MET A 85 -8.22 14.71 -0.59
C MET A 85 -8.86 15.21 -1.88
N VAL A 86 -10.03 14.68 -2.24
CA VAL A 86 -10.79 15.11 -3.43
C VAL A 86 -11.24 16.57 -3.29
N SER A 87 -11.67 16.99 -2.10
CA SER A 87 -12.08 18.39 -1.87
C SER A 87 -10.94 19.40 -2.04
N GLN A 88 -9.69 18.94 -1.92
CA GLN A 88 -8.47 19.75 -2.05
C GLN A 88 -7.73 19.47 -3.37
N ALA A 89 -8.23 18.54 -4.20
CA ALA A 89 -7.64 18.22 -5.48
C ALA A 89 -7.78 19.38 -6.49
N SER A 90 -6.80 19.51 -7.36
CA SER A 90 -6.85 20.42 -8.50
C SER A 90 -7.10 19.67 -9.80
N SER A 91 -7.68 20.34 -10.80
CA SER A 91 -7.77 19.79 -12.15
C SER A 91 -6.37 19.55 -12.72
N VAL A 92 -6.22 18.43 -13.42
CA VAL A 92 -4.97 18.13 -14.17
C VAL A 92 -4.80 19.19 -15.26
N PRO A 93 -3.58 19.77 -15.43
CA PRO A 93 -3.34 20.72 -16.52
C PRO A 93 -3.64 20.08 -17.88
N GLU A 94 -4.37 20.79 -18.72
CA GLU A 94 -4.64 20.35 -20.09
C GLU A 94 -3.36 20.38 -20.92
N ILE A 95 -3.11 19.30 -21.67
CA ILE A 95 -1.99 19.28 -22.61
C ILE A 95 -2.37 20.16 -23.79
N THR A 96 -1.91 21.41 -23.79
CA THR A 96 -2.05 22.29 -24.93
C THR A 96 -1.06 21.87 -26.03
N GLU A 97 -1.55 21.52 -27.22
CA GLU A 97 -0.71 21.42 -28.40
C GLU A 97 -0.03 22.79 -28.64
N SER A 98 1.23 22.88 -28.22
CA SER A 98 2.05 24.04 -28.57
C SER A 98 2.37 23.94 -30.05
N THR A 99 1.71 24.74 -30.85
CA THR A 99 2.21 25.08 -32.21
C THR A 99 3.58 25.70 -32.06
N VAL A 100 4.61 24.89 -32.25
CA VAL A 100 6.00 25.34 -32.29
C VAL A 100 6.19 26.16 -33.55
N THR A 101 6.18 27.47 -33.41
CA THR A 101 6.80 28.37 -34.38
C THR A 101 8.31 28.21 -34.24
N SER A 102 8.91 27.67 -35.24
CA SER A 102 10.35 27.49 -35.43
C SER A 102 11.11 28.82 -35.32
N GLU A 103 12.13 28.85 -34.47
CA GLU A 103 13.48 29.36 -34.78
C GLU A 103 14.39 29.22 -33.54
N GLU A 104 15.22 28.23 -33.46
CA GLU A 104 16.67 28.29 -33.38
C GLU A 104 17.29 26.91 -33.13
N THR A 105 18.21 26.59 -34.00
CA THR A 105 19.03 25.40 -34.07
C THR A 105 19.93 25.22 -32.86
N VAL A 106 19.86 24.05 -32.16
CA VAL A 106 21.05 23.30 -31.68
C VAL A 106 20.62 21.86 -31.37
N GLY A 107 21.30 20.87 -32.01
CA GLY A 107 21.46 19.49 -31.54
C GLY A 107 20.19 18.60 -31.54
N GLN A 108 19.81 18.04 -32.69
CA GLN A 108 18.78 16.99 -32.81
C GLN A 108 19.21 15.69 -32.13
N SER A 109 18.56 15.40 -30.99
CA SER A 109 18.14 14.04 -30.69
C SER A 109 16.67 13.97 -31.10
N SER A 110 16.37 13.24 -32.16
CA SER A 110 14.99 13.00 -32.63
C SER A 110 14.29 12.05 -31.66
N SER A 111 13.73 12.57 -30.55
CA SER A 111 12.68 11.84 -29.85
C SER A 111 11.41 12.01 -30.67
N GLU A 112 10.90 10.93 -31.24
CA GLU A 112 9.54 10.92 -31.79
C GLU A 112 8.58 11.46 -30.70
N ALA A 113 7.74 12.41 -31.06
CA ALA A 113 6.77 12.97 -30.15
C ALA A 113 5.86 11.84 -29.64
N TYR A 114 5.70 11.71 -28.33
CA TYR A 114 4.80 10.73 -27.73
C TYR A 114 3.36 11.02 -28.22
N VAL A 115 2.74 10.03 -28.83
CA VAL A 115 1.32 10.08 -29.21
C VAL A 115 0.57 9.10 -28.31
N PRO A 116 -0.35 9.59 -27.45
CA PRO A 116 -1.13 8.70 -26.60
C PRO A 116 -2.02 7.78 -27.43
N PRO A 117 -2.31 6.55 -26.94
CA PRO A 117 -3.29 5.67 -27.58
C PRO A 117 -4.68 6.32 -27.60
N GLU A 118 -5.47 5.98 -28.63
CA GLU A 118 -6.87 6.42 -28.72
C GLU A 118 -7.67 5.90 -27.51
N PRO A 119 -8.54 6.74 -26.89
CA PRO A 119 -9.40 6.33 -25.79
C PRO A 119 -10.40 5.24 -26.19
N ASP A 120 -10.70 4.33 -25.26
CA ASP A 120 -11.72 3.31 -25.42
C ASP A 120 -13.09 3.80 -24.91
N TYR A 121 -14.02 3.99 -25.84
CA TYR A 121 -15.41 4.39 -25.55
C TYR A 121 -16.38 3.20 -25.53
N THR A 122 -15.88 1.98 -25.50
CA THR A 122 -16.71 0.78 -25.43
C THR A 122 -17.53 0.77 -24.14
N VAL A 123 -18.82 0.46 -24.26
CA VAL A 123 -19.70 0.22 -23.14
C VAL A 123 -19.65 -1.26 -22.78
N TYR A 124 -19.10 -1.57 -21.61
CA TYR A 124 -19.01 -2.93 -21.09
C TYR A 124 -20.22 -3.28 -20.22
N GLU A 125 -20.40 -4.55 -19.92
CA GLU A 125 -21.44 -5.02 -19.02
C GLU A 125 -21.17 -4.59 -17.55
N GLY A 126 -22.22 -4.58 -16.74
CA GLY A 126 -22.14 -4.28 -15.31
C GLY A 126 -22.33 -2.81 -14.97
N THR A 127 -22.00 -2.46 -13.73
CA THR A 127 -22.12 -1.08 -13.23
C THR A 127 -20.97 -0.23 -13.76
N ALA A 128 -21.34 0.92 -14.36
CA ALA A 128 -20.37 1.92 -14.79
C ALA A 128 -20.01 2.86 -13.62
N TYR A 129 -18.74 2.98 -13.33
CA TYR A 129 -18.18 3.91 -12.34
C TYR A 129 -17.47 5.04 -13.08
N PRO A 130 -17.91 6.30 -13.00
CA PRO A 130 -17.18 7.42 -13.57
C PRO A 130 -15.74 7.46 -13.09
N ILE A 131 -14.80 7.68 -14.02
CA ILE A 131 -13.40 7.89 -13.70
C ILE A 131 -13.18 9.39 -13.52
N ASN A 132 -12.83 9.79 -12.30
CA ASN A 132 -12.47 11.16 -11.97
C ASN A 132 -10.95 11.32 -12.04
N GLU A 133 -10.49 11.90 -13.14
CA GLU A 133 -9.08 12.27 -13.29
C GLU A 133 -8.80 13.55 -12.52
N MET A 134 -7.83 13.50 -11.60
CA MET A 134 -7.49 14.64 -10.75
C MET A 134 -6.06 14.57 -10.22
N GLN A 135 -5.55 15.70 -9.81
CA GLN A 135 -4.30 15.82 -9.09
C GLN A 135 -4.59 15.87 -7.59
N ILE A 136 -4.14 14.82 -6.87
CA ILE A 136 -4.28 14.76 -5.42
C ILE A 136 -3.34 15.78 -4.78
N ALA A 137 -3.88 16.58 -3.85
CA ALA A 137 -3.14 17.65 -3.19
C ALA A 137 -2.14 17.11 -2.15
N ASN A 138 -1.02 17.80 -2.00
CA ASN A 138 0.00 17.53 -1.00
C ASN A 138 -0.39 18.16 0.35
N VAL A 139 -1.14 17.39 1.17
CA VAL A 139 -1.59 17.76 2.51
C VAL A 139 -0.88 16.90 3.55
N GLY A 140 -0.40 17.53 4.62
CA GLY A 140 0.31 16.84 5.71
C GLY A 140 1.39 17.71 6.36
N LEU A 141 2.29 17.07 7.11
CA LEU A 141 3.49 17.70 7.66
C LEU A 141 4.42 18.06 6.52
N LYS A 142 4.95 19.30 6.54
CA LYS A 142 5.79 19.83 5.46
C LYS A 142 7.16 20.23 5.94
N TYR A 143 8.16 19.88 5.16
CA TYR A 143 9.51 20.41 5.26
C TYR A 143 10.10 20.55 3.85
N GLU A 144 10.46 21.76 3.45
CA GLU A 144 10.87 22.09 2.07
C GLU A 144 9.82 21.62 1.04
N ASN A 145 10.21 20.74 0.10
CA ASN A 145 9.34 20.12 -0.88
C ASN A 145 8.80 18.75 -0.47
N ILE A 146 9.11 18.30 0.73
CA ILE A 146 8.59 17.03 1.28
C ILE A 146 7.26 17.27 1.97
N THR A 147 6.31 16.39 1.72
CA THR A 147 5.07 16.30 2.47
C THR A 147 4.91 14.89 3.01
N VAL A 148 4.58 14.76 4.29
CA VAL A 148 4.32 13.48 4.96
C VAL A 148 2.93 13.50 5.56
N ARG A 149 2.12 12.52 5.22
CA ARG A 149 0.92 12.14 5.96
C ARG A 149 1.37 11.22 7.08
N ASN A 150 1.26 11.69 8.31
CA ASN A 150 1.64 10.91 9.49
C ASN A 150 0.38 10.36 10.18
N ASP A 151 0.14 9.06 10.01
CA ASP A 151 -0.98 8.34 10.62
C ASP A 151 -0.54 7.52 11.84
N THR A 152 0.59 7.90 12.46
CA THR A 152 1.17 7.27 13.64
C THR A 152 1.12 8.19 14.85
N ASP A 153 1.49 7.68 16.02
CA ASP A 153 1.68 8.46 17.24
C ASP A 153 3.11 9.04 17.40
N TYR A 154 3.99 8.79 16.42
CA TYR A 154 5.35 9.32 16.41
C TYR A 154 5.37 10.81 16.07
N GLU A 155 5.98 11.62 16.94
CA GLU A 155 6.21 13.04 16.66
C GLU A 155 7.33 13.21 15.64
N LEU A 156 6.99 13.15 14.35
CA LEU A 156 7.94 13.20 13.25
C LEU A 156 8.53 14.60 13.05
N ASP A 157 9.84 14.73 13.21
CA ASP A 157 10.62 15.88 12.74
C ASP A 157 11.35 15.52 11.45
N ILE A 158 10.79 15.91 10.30
CA ILE A 158 11.33 15.61 8.96
C ILE A 158 12.75 16.15 8.80
N ALA A 159 13.04 17.35 9.32
CA ALA A 159 14.37 17.97 9.21
C ALA A 159 15.41 17.17 10.01
N GLN A 160 15.04 16.71 11.19
CA GLN A 160 15.91 15.87 12.03
C GLN A 160 16.20 14.54 11.35
N GLU A 161 15.18 13.84 10.82
CA GLU A 161 15.38 12.54 10.16
C GLU A 161 16.21 12.65 8.88
N LEU A 162 16.06 13.73 8.12
CA LEU A 162 16.94 14.03 6.98
C LEU A 162 18.37 14.34 7.39
N GLY A 163 18.60 14.76 8.63
CA GLY A 163 19.94 14.97 9.19
C GLY A 163 20.73 13.68 9.40
N PHE A 164 20.04 12.54 9.52
CA PHE A 164 20.67 11.22 9.63
C PHE A 164 20.85 10.58 8.26
N SER A 165 21.99 9.91 8.04
CA SER A 165 22.17 9.12 6.82
C SER A 165 21.36 7.82 6.89
N PRO A 166 20.72 7.39 5.79
CA PRO A 166 20.19 6.04 5.68
C PRO A 166 21.31 5.00 5.88
N ASP A 167 20.98 3.86 6.46
CA ASP A 167 21.93 2.75 6.63
C ASP A 167 21.95 1.86 5.38
N VAL A 168 22.23 2.49 4.24
CA VAL A 168 22.32 1.89 2.91
C VAL A 168 23.62 2.36 2.26
N LYS A 169 24.40 1.40 1.74
CA LYS A 169 25.69 1.68 1.06
C LYS A 169 25.71 1.00 -0.30
N ILE A 170 25.49 1.78 -1.32
CA ILE A 170 25.41 1.30 -2.70
C ILE A 170 26.77 1.20 -3.35
N LYS A 171 26.98 0.16 -4.16
CA LYS A 171 28.18 -0.04 -4.96
C LYS A 171 27.81 -0.25 -6.42
N LYS A 172 28.63 0.30 -7.31
CA LYS A 172 28.56 0.03 -8.76
C LYS A 172 29.65 -0.97 -9.17
N ASP A 173 29.59 -2.16 -8.58
CA ASP A 173 30.56 -3.26 -8.81
C ASP A 173 29.98 -4.44 -9.58
N GLY A 174 28.76 -4.28 -10.11
CA GLY A 174 28.03 -5.31 -10.86
C GLY A 174 27.27 -6.30 -9.99
N THR A 175 27.41 -6.23 -8.64
CA THR A 175 26.63 -7.07 -7.75
C THR A 175 25.22 -6.47 -7.52
N PRO A 176 24.17 -7.29 -7.35
CA PRO A 176 22.84 -6.78 -7.04
C PRO A 176 22.82 -5.97 -5.75
N GLN A 177 22.30 -4.75 -5.81
CA GLN A 177 22.13 -3.84 -4.68
C GLN A 177 20.67 -3.58 -4.36
N VAL A 178 19.78 -3.77 -5.35
CA VAL A 178 18.34 -3.52 -5.29
C VAL A 178 17.58 -4.77 -5.69
N LEU A 179 16.54 -5.11 -4.95
CA LEU A 179 15.53 -6.09 -5.32
C LEU A 179 14.22 -5.34 -5.61
N ILE A 180 13.65 -5.54 -6.80
CA ILE A 180 12.30 -5.13 -7.14
C ILE A 180 11.44 -6.39 -7.13
N TYR A 181 10.27 -6.33 -6.49
CA TYR A 181 9.33 -7.43 -6.43
C TYR A 181 7.90 -6.89 -6.32
N HIS A 182 6.90 -7.77 -6.31
CA HIS A 182 5.49 -7.42 -6.31
C HIS A 182 4.73 -8.38 -5.41
N THR A 183 4.26 -7.91 -4.24
CA THR A 183 3.40 -8.74 -3.37
C THR A 183 2.06 -9.00 -4.04
N HIS A 184 1.50 -8.01 -4.73
CA HIS A 184 0.29 -8.15 -5.53
C HIS A 184 0.61 -8.09 -7.02
N THR A 185 1.29 -9.13 -7.51
CA THR A 185 1.85 -9.22 -8.87
C THR A 185 0.80 -9.03 -9.97
N GLY A 186 -0.45 -9.43 -9.71
CA GLY A 186 -1.53 -9.33 -10.68
C GLY A 186 -2.20 -7.95 -10.77
N GLU A 187 -1.87 -6.99 -9.91
CA GLU A 187 -2.44 -5.64 -9.96
C GLU A 187 -2.22 -5.02 -11.33
N SER A 188 -3.33 -4.63 -11.99
CA SER A 188 -3.28 -4.20 -13.38
C SER A 188 -3.86 -2.81 -13.59
N PHE A 189 -3.61 -2.27 -14.78
CA PHE A 189 -3.96 -0.92 -15.22
C PHE A 189 -4.81 -0.97 -16.48
N LEU A 190 -5.49 0.12 -16.81
CA LEU A 190 -6.18 0.25 -18.10
C LEU A 190 -5.18 0.23 -19.26
N LYS A 191 -5.58 -0.40 -20.33
CA LYS A 191 -4.77 -0.41 -21.57
C LYS A 191 -4.76 0.97 -22.23
N THR A 192 -5.90 1.66 -22.22
CA THR A 192 -6.09 2.98 -22.79
C THR A 192 -7.04 3.77 -21.88
N GLU A 193 -7.16 5.07 -22.11
CA GLU A 193 -8.11 5.91 -21.39
C GLU A 193 -9.56 5.47 -21.62
N MET A 194 -10.38 5.54 -20.58
CA MET A 194 -11.82 5.25 -20.61
C MET A 194 -12.56 6.31 -19.78
N PRO A 195 -13.80 6.72 -20.17
CA PRO A 195 -14.59 7.65 -19.36
C PRO A 195 -15.19 6.99 -18.10
N ASN A 196 -15.39 5.68 -18.12
CA ASN A 196 -15.95 4.90 -17.04
C ASN A 196 -15.18 3.58 -16.86
N PHE A 197 -15.02 3.17 -15.62
CA PHE A 197 -14.61 1.81 -15.27
C PHE A 197 -15.87 0.95 -15.07
N TYR A 198 -15.86 -0.29 -15.49
CA TYR A 198 -17.04 -1.17 -15.40
C TYR A 198 -16.77 -2.34 -14.45
N SER A 199 -17.77 -2.72 -13.65
CA SER A 199 -17.65 -3.81 -12.68
C SER A 199 -17.36 -5.19 -13.32
N SER A 200 -17.52 -5.33 -14.62
CA SER A 200 -17.15 -6.53 -15.38
C SER A 200 -15.68 -6.57 -15.80
N LEU A 201 -14.97 -5.45 -15.68
CA LEU A 201 -13.55 -5.39 -15.99
C LEU A 201 -12.74 -5.97 -14.84
N ASP A 202 -11.77 -6.79 -15.17
CA ASP A 202 -10.85 -7.33 -14.20
C ASP A 202 -9.83 -6.27 -13.78
N THR A 203 -9.60 -6.15 -12.48
CA THR A 203 -8.59 -5.27 -11.89
C THR A 203 -7.24 -5.98 -11.73
N ARG A 204 -7.17 -7.25 -12.14
CA ARG A 204 -5.96 -8.09 -12.06
C ARG A 204 -5.69 -8.75 -13.39
N SER A 205 -4.43 -8.82 -13.77
CA SER A 205 -3.98 -9.43 -15.03
C SER A 205 -2.68 -10.22 -14.82
N ARG A 206 -2.56 -11.33 -15.52
CA ARG A 206 -1.29 -12.07 -15.66
C ARG A 206 -0.46 -11.62 -16.87
N ASP A 207 -0.97 -10.67 -17.64
CA ASP A 207 -0.19 -10.03 -18.71
C ASP A 207 0.78 -9.03 -18.08
N GLU A 208 2.05 -9.37 -18.07
CA GLU A 208 3.14 -8.56 -17.51
C GLU A 208 3.29 -7.19 -18.21
N ASN A 209 2.68 -7.01 -19.38
CA ASN A 209 2.64 -5.72 -20.06
C ASN A 209 1.51 -4.80 -19.57
N LEU A 210 0.58 -5.31 -18.74
CA LEU A 210 -0.58 -4.58 -18.24
C LEU A 210 -0.65 -4.47 -16.72
N ASN A 211 0.30 -5.07 -16.00
CA ASN A 211 0.32 -5.08 -14.55
C ASN A 211 1.57 -4.37 -13.98
N VAL A 212 1.73 -4.42 -12.66
CA VAL A 212 2.82 -3.75 -11.92
C VAL A 212 4.22 -4.20 -12.36
N ILE A 213 4.37 -5.39 -12.97
CA ILE A 213 5.65 -5.84 -13.54
C ILE A 213 6.14 -4.87 -14.61
N ALA A 214 5.25 -4.33 -15.46
CA ALA A 214 5.64 -3.35 -16.46
C ALA A 214 6.26 -2.08 -15.85
N VAL A 215 5.80 -1.65 -14.68
CA VAL A 215 6.38 -0.54 -13.92
C VAL A 215 7.75 -0.94 -13.38
N GLY A 216 7.86 -2.12 -12.76
CA GLY A 216 9.12 -2.67 -12.27
C GLY A 216 10.18 -2.77 -13.37
N ASN A 217 9.80 -3.13 -14.61
CA ASN A 217 10.69 -3.16 -15.77
C ASN A 217 11.29 -1.78 -16.10
N GLU A 218 10.47 -0.70 -16.02
CA GLU A 218 10.97 0.65 -16.29
C GLU A 218 11.95 1.12 -15.20
N ILE A 219 11.67 0.79 -13.92
CA ILE A 219 12.58 1.10 -12.80
C ILE A 219 13.89 0.33 -12.94
N THR A 220 13.81 -0.98 -13.23
CA THR A 220 14.97 -1.86 -13.46
C THR A 220 15.88 -1.27 -14.53
N LYS A 221 15.31 -0.89 -15.66
CA LYS A 221 16.05 -0.29 -16.77
C LYS A 221 16.84 0.95 -16.33
N LYS A 222 16.24 1.83 -15.51
CA LYS A 222 16.93 3.04 -15.03
C LYS A 222 18.09 2.72 -14.10
N LEU A 223 17.94 1.73 -13.22
CA LEU A 223 19.01 1.26 -12.34
C LEU A 223 20.17 0.66 -13.14
N GLU A 224 19.86 -0.19 -14.13
CA GLU A 224 20.85 -0.80 -15.01
C GLU A 224 21.61 0.25 -15.84
N GLU A 225 20.89 1.22 -16.44
CA GLU A 225 21.47 2.34 -17.19
C GLU A 225 22.43 3.17 -16.30
N ALA A 226 22.14 3.28 -15.01
CA ALA A 226 23.00 3.94 -14.02
C ALA A 226 24.15 3.05 -13.53
N GLY A 227 24.22 1.78 -13.91
CA GLY A 227 25.24 0.81 -13.46
C GLY A 227 25.02 0.32 -12.03
N ILE A 228 23.80 0.41 -11.49
CA ILE A 228 23.41 -0.14 -10.20
C ILE A 228 22.85 -1.56 -10.44
N GLY A 229 23.45 -2.57 -9.81
CA GLY A 229 22.99 -3.95 -9.93
C GLY A 229 21.58 -4.12 -9.32
N VAL A 230 20.68 -4.72 -10.07
CA VAL A 230 19.28 -4.91 -9.67
C VAL A 230 18.82 -6.33 -10.00
N ILE A 231 17.96 -6.90 -9.16
CA ILE A 231 17.16 -8.08 -9.47
C ILE A 231 15.71 -7.63 -9.52
N HIS A 232 15.01 -7.96 -10.60
CA HIS A 232 13.57 -7.81 -10.71
C HIS A 232 12.92 -9.21 -10.67
N ASP A 233 12.33 -9.55 -9.54
CA ASP A 233 11.66 -10.85 -9.33
C ASP A 233 10.17 -10.71 -9.67
N THR A 234 9.75 -11.37 -10.73
CA THR A 234 8.37 -11.33 -11.27
C THR A 234 7.51 -12.51 -10.81
N THR A 235 7.90 -13.21 -9.75
CA THR A 235 7.14 -14.32 -9.18
C THR A 235 5.72 -13.85 -8.81
N ILE A 236 4.72 -14.65 -9.22
CA ILE A 236 3.32 -14.37 -8.89
C ILE A 236 3.04 -14.76 -7.44
N HIS A 237 2.69 -13.78 -6.60
CA HIS A 237 2.44 -14.01 -5.18
C HIS A 237 0.96 -13.96 -4.79
N ASP A 238 0.10 -13.34 -5.60
CA ASP A 238 -1.31 -13.09 -5.31
C ASP A 238 -2.27 -14.06 -5.99
N ASP A 239 -1.82 -15.26 -6.29
CA ASP A 239 -2.67 -16.36 -6.73
C ASP A 239 -2.48 -17.59 -5.83
N PRO A 240 -3.36 -17.83 -4.85
CA PRO A 240 -4.53 -17.01 -4.46
C PRO A 240 -4.13 -15.69 -3.78
N TYR A 241 -5.02 -14.68 -3.76
CA TYR A 241 -4.77 -13.38 -3.16
C TYR A 241 -4.35 -13.50 -1.68
N THR A 242 -5.13 -14.23 -0.88
CA THR A 242 -4.83 -14.48 0.53
C THR A 242 -3.47 -15.16 0.71
N GLY A 243 -2.63 -14.57 1.56
CA GLY A 243 -1.28 -15.07 1.84
C GLY A 243 -0.21 -14.56 0.87
N ALA A 244 -0.50 -13.56 0.03
CA ALA A 244 0.46 -12.95 -0.89
C ALA A 244 1.72 -12.44 -0.18
N TYR A 245 1.56 -11.74 0.96
CA TYR A 245 2.68 -11.25 1.76
C TYR A 245 3.60 -12.36 2.29
N ASN A 246 3.06 -13.52 2.68
CA ASN A 246 3.89 -14.65 3.10
C ASN A 246 4.70 -15.21 1.93
N ARG A 247 4.10 -15.34 0.74
CA ARG A 247 4.79 -15.84 -0.45
C ARG A 247 5.84 -14.84 -0.96
N SER A 248 5.54 -13.55 -0.95
CA SER A 248 6.52 -12.51 -1.31
C SER A 248 7.66 -12.46 -0.29
N TRP A 249 7.37 -12.68 1.00
CA TRP A 249 8.43 -12.81 2.02
C TRP A 249 9.40 -13.96 1.72
N GLU A 250 8.90 -15.13 1.32
CA GLU A 250 9.76 -16.27 0.92
C GLU A 250 10.65 -15.90 -0.28
N THR A 251 10.10 -15.17 -1.26
CA THR A 251 10.86 -14.66 -2.41
C THR A 251 11.92 -13.66 -1.99
N ILE A 252 11.60 -12.71 -1.11
CA ILE A 252 12.56 -11.74 -0.58
C ILE A 252 13.70 -12.49 0.13
N GLN A 253 13.38 -13.39 1.05
CA GLN A 253 14.38 -14.15 1.82
C GLN A 253 15.29 -14.99 0.90
N ARG A 254 14.72 -15.61 -0.12
CA ARG A 254 15.52 -16.34 -1.13
C ARG A 254 16.52 -15.40 -1.82
N ASN A 255 16.05 -14.28 -2.34
CA ASN A 255 16.90 -13.31 -3.05
C ASN A 255 18.01 -12.73 -2.15
N LEU A 256 17.69 -12.38 -0.90
CA LEU A 256 18.65 -11.84 0.07
C LEU A 256 19.71 -12.90 0.46
N ASN A 257 19.34 -14.16 0.59
CA ASN A 257 20.26 -15.26 0.91
C ASN A 257 21.21 -15.56 -0.26
N GLU A 258 20.70 -15.52 -1.50
CA GLU A 258 21.49 -15.74 -2.71
C GLU A 258 22.36 -14.53 -3.06
N ASN A 259 21.92 -13.33 -2.72
CA ASN A 259 22.56 -12.06 -3.05
C ASN A 259 22.66 -11.15 -1.81
N PRO A 260 23.59 -11.44 -0.89
CA PRO A 260 23.74 -10.69 0.38
C PRO A 260 24.22 -9.24 0.21
N THR A 261 24.46 -8.80 -1.02
CA THR A 261 24.80 -7.43 -1.37
C THR A 261 23.56 -6.54 -1.55
N ILE A 262 22.34 -7.12 -1.63
CA ILE A 262 21.09 -6.37 -1.72
C ILE A 262 20.88 -5.59 -0.40
N GLN A 263 20.68 -4.29 -0.52
CA GLN A 263 20.43 -3.40 0.61
C GLN A 263 19.09 -2.66 0.53
N VAL A 264 18.50 -2.61 -0.68
CA VAL A 264 17.24 -1.95 -0.95
C VAL A 264 16.26 -2.95 -1.54
N THR A 265 15.03 -2.95 -1.04
CA THR A 265 13.94 -3.71 -1.66
C THR A 265 12.76 -2.79 -1.93
N ILE A 266 12.18 -2.87 -3.13
CA ILE A 266 11.04 -2.07 -3.54
C ILE A 266 9.89 -3.00 -3.90
N ASP A 267 8.83 -2.95 -3.11
CA ASP A 267 7.55 -3.60 -3.43
C ASP A 267 6.73 -2.64 -4.29
N VAL A 268 6.56 -2.98 -5.56
CA VAL A 268 5.85 -2.13 -6.52
C VAL A 268 4.40 -2.56 -6.60
N HIS A 269 3.51 -1.63 -6.25
CA HIS A 269 2.07 -1.79 -6.17
C HIS A 269 1.33 -0.73 -6.99
N ARG A 270 0.02 -0.80 -7.01
CA ARG A 270 -0.90 0.28 -7.33
C ARG A 270 -1.92 0.45 -6.20
N ASP A 271 -2.33 1.68 -6.00
CA ASP A 271 -3.36 2.03 -5.02
C ASP A 271 -4.79 1.71 -5.55
N ALA A 272 -5.78 1.82 -4.69
CA ALA A 272 -7.20 1.77 -5.00
C ALA A 272 -7.88 2.97 -4.38
N LEU A 273 -8.27 3.94 -5.20
CA LEU A 273 -8.88 5.19 -4.74
C LEU A 273 -10.29 5.35 -5.31
N GLY A 274 -11.18 5.85 -4.48
CA GLY A 274 -12.58 6.05 -4.81
C GLY A 274 -13.48 5.24 -3.89
N GLY A 275 -14.76 5.22 -4.18
CA GLY A 275 -15.77 4.56 -3.38
C GLY A 275 -16.67 3.66 -4.20
N GLU A 276 -17.86 3.38 -3.65
CA GLU A 276 -18.85 2.54 -4.32
C GLU A 276 -19.43 3.16 -5.62
N SER A 277 -19.26 4.48 -5.83
CA SER A 277 -19.88 5.21 -6.94
C SER A 277 -18.91 5.80 -7.96
N THR A 278 -17.60 5.79 -7.72
CA THR A 278 -16.62 6.44 -8.58
C THR A 278 -15.25 5.79 -8.47
N ARG A 279 -14.38 6.04 -9.44
CA ARG A 279 -12.95 5.70 -9.40
C ARG A 279 -12.12 6.96 -9.57
N ILE A 280 -11.03 7.06 -8.83
CA ILE A 280 -10.12 8.21 -8.88
C ILE A 280 -8.87 7.80 -9.65
N LYS A 281 -8.55 8.63 -10.65
CA LYS A 281 -7.35 8.53 -11.47
C LYS A 281 -6.38 9.63 -11.07
N PRO A 282 -5.42 9.36 -10.16
CA PRO A 282 -4.46 10.36 -9.74
C PRO A 282 -3.42 10.59 -10.85
N THR A 283 -3.44 11.78 -11.45
CA THR A 283 -2.65 12.10 -12.64
C THR A 283 -2.03 13.49 -12.53
N THR A 284 -0.88 13.67 -13.16
CA THR A 284 -0.22 14.95 -13.36
C THR A 284 0.39 15.01 -14.77
N VAL A 285 0.83 16.19 -15.20
CA VAL A 285 1.52 16.37 -16.49
C VAL A 285 2.96 16.80 -16.26
N ILE A 286 3.91 16.01 -16.77
CA ILE A 286 5.35 16.27 -16.65
C ILE A 286 5.95 16.22 -18.04
N ASN A 287 6.65 17.27 -18.43
CA ASN A 287 7.25 17.41 -19.77
C ASN A 287 6.23 17.18 -20.91
N GLY A 288 4.98 17.64 -20.73
CA GLY A 288 3.92 17.49 -21.72
C GLY A 288 3.34 16.09 -21.85
N ARG A 289 3.65 15.17 -20.94
CA ARG A 289 3.12 13.80 -20.92
C ARG A 289 2.43 13.52 -19.60
N LYS A 290 1.28 12.85 -19.63
CA LYS A 290 0.59 12.38 -18.44
C LYS A 290 1.43 11.33 -17.69
N ALA A 291 1.50 11.46 -16.39
CA ALA A 291 2.07 10.51 -15.45
C ALA A 291 1.07 10.22 -14.35
N ALA A 292 0.96 8.99 -13.89
CA ALA A 292 0.24 8.69 -12.66
C ALA A 292 0.98 9.29 -11.47
N GLN A 293 0.26 9.89 -10.51
CA GLN A 293 0.87 10.26 -9.24
C GLN A 293 1.26 9.00 -8.46
N ILE A 294 2.41 9.04 -7.83
CA ILE A 294 2.92 7.93 -7.00
C ILE A 294 2.83 8.26 -5.52
N MET A 295 2.88 7.24 -4.65
CA MET A 295 2.96 7.37 -3.19
C MET A 295 3.97 6.40 -2.63
N ILE A 296 4.88 6.89 -1.79
CA ILE A 296 5.77 6.05 -0.99
C ILE A 296 5.08 5.76 0.34
N LEU A 297 5.05 4.48 0.74
CA LEU A 297 4.63 4.04 2.05
C LEU A 297 5.86 3.70 2.88
N SER A 298 5.91 4.23 4.10
CA SER A 298 6.91 3.91 5.12
C SER A 298 6.21 3.41 6.38
N GLY A 299 6.61 2.23 6.85
CA GLY A 299 6.03 1.60 8.02
C GLY A 299 6.55 2.17 9.33
N TYR A 300 5.78 1.95 10.38
CA TYR A 300 6.09 2.32 11.76
C TYR A 300 5.73 1.18 12.71
N ASP A 301 6.55 0.96 13.73
CA ASP A 301 6.35 -0.08 14.75
C ASP A 301 6.81 0.45 16.12
N GLY A 302 6.13 1.47 16.64
CA GLY A 302 6.53 2.15 17.87
C GLY A 302 6.38 1.29 19.14
N ASP A 303 5.44 0.33 19.15
CA ASP A 303 5.22 -0.58 20.26
C ASP A 303 5.94 -1.95 20.10
N GLY A 304 6.61 -2.19 18.97
CA GLY A 304 7.33 -3.42 18.66
C GLY A 304 6.43 -4.62 18.30
N SER A 305 5.12 -4.42 18.16
CA SER A 305 4.16 -5.50 17.94
C SER A 305 4.24 -6.09 16.53
N LEU A 306 4.76 -5.34 15.56
CA LEU A 306 4.90 -5.77 14.18
C LEU A 306 6.24 -6.47 13.89
N GLY A 307 7.21 -6.41 14.81
CA GLY A 307 8.56 -6.96 14.62
C GLY A 307 9.35 -6.19 13.56
N PHE A 308 9.26 -4.86 13.58
CA PHE A 308 9.96 -3.94 12.68
C PHE A 308 10.75 -2.88 13.46
N PRO A 309 11.78 -3.28 14.24
CA PRO A 309 12.47 -2.40 15.18
C PRO A 309 13.27 -1.28 14.52
N ASP A 310 13.71 -1.46 13.26
CA ASP A 310 14.61 -0.54 12.55
C ASP A 310 13.86 0.33 11.51
N TRP A 311 12.54 0.54 11.70
CA TRP A 311 11.67 1.29 10.78
C TRP A 311 12.18 2.72 10.48
N GLU A 312 12.85 3.37 11.43
CA GLU A 312 13.44 4.72 11.24
C GLU A 312 14.47 4.74 10.12
N LEU A 313 15.21 3.65 9.91
CA LEU A 313 16.22 3.57 8.84
C LEU A 313 15.55 3.57 7.47
N ASN A 314 14.44 2.87 7.33
CA ASN A 314 13.63 2.87 6.11
C ASN A 314 12.98 4.24 5.87
N LEU A 315 12.45 4.89 6.92
CA LEU A 315 11.88 6.23 6.85
C LEU A 315 12.90 7.26 6.32
N ARG A 316 14.16 7.19 6.77
CA ARG A 316 15.24 8.09 6.30
C ARG A 316 15.51 7.96 4.81
N LEU A 317 15.47 6.73 4.26
CA LEU A 317 15.56 6.51 2.82
C LEU A 317 14.31 7.01 2.10
N ALA A 318 13.11 6.71 2.63
CA ALA A 318 11.84 7.14 2.08
C ALA A 318 11.75 8.68 1.95
N LEU A 319 12.16 9.43 2.97
CA LEU A 319 12.17 10.90 2.95
C LEU A 319 13.09 11.48 1.87
N ARG A 320 14.29 10.90 1.67
CA ARG A 320 15.21 11.34 0.60
C ARG A 320 14.66 11.03 -0.79
N LEU A 321 14.04 9.86 -0.94
CA LEU A 321 13.41 9.49 -2.19
C LEU A 321 12.19 10.37 -2.48
N GLN A 322 11.35 10.65 -1.47
CA GLN A 322 10.25 11.61 -1.55
C GLN A 322 10.74 12.98 -2.04
N GLN A 323 11.84 13.49 -1.46
CA GLN A 323 12.45 14.75 -1.87
C GLN A 323 12.91 14.73 -3.33
N ASN A 324 13.58 13.66 -3.76
CA ASN A 324 14.07 13.56 -5.13
C ASN A 324 12.93 13.39 -6.16
N CYS A 325 11.85 12.69 -5.82
CA CYS A 325 10.64 12.65 -6.65
C CYS A 325 9.99 14.05 -6.76
N ALA A 326 9.83 14.75 -5.63
CA ALA A 326 9.28 16.11 -5.60
C ALA A 326 10.16 17.14 -6.33
N ASN A 327 11.48 16.89 -6.46
CA ASN A 327 12.39 17.71 -7.25
C ASN A 327 12.22 17.54 -8.78
N ILE A 328 11.61 16.44 -9.23
CA ILE A 328 11.24 16.28 -10.65
C ILE A 328 10.05 17.19 -10.95
N GLU A 329 8.98 17.00 -10.20
CA GLU A 329 7.77 17.82 -10.22
C GLU A 329 7.03 17.62 -8.88
N GLN A 330 6.66 18.70 -8.20
CA GLN A 330 6.00 18.66 -6.89
C GLN A 330 4.70 17.87 -6.92
N SER A 331 3.98 17.92 -8.03
CA SER A 331 2.73 17.22 -8.23
C SER A 331 2.89 15.75 -8.62
N PHE A 332 4.11 15.28 -8.88
CA PHE A 332 4.38 13.90 -9.25
C PHE A 332 4.14 12.94 -8.09
N ILE A 333 4.52 13.37 -6.88
CA ILE A 333 4.44 12.51 -5.70
C ILE A 333 3.41 13.04 -4.71
N ARG A 334 2.52 12.15 -4.28
CA ARG A 334 1.59 12.38 -3.17
C ARG A 334 2.36 12.45 -1.84
N PRO A 335 1.74 12.91 -0.73
CA PRO A 335 2.36 12.83 0.58
C PRO A 335 2.87 11.41 0.87
N LEU A 336 4.09 11.31 1.39
CA LEU A 336 4.60 10.03 1.92
C LEU A 336 3.63 9.54 2.99
N ASN A 337 3.15 8.31 2.86
CA ASN A 337 2.26 7.70 3.84
C ASN A 337 3.08 7.02 4.94
N PHE A 338 3.13 7.62 6.13
CA PHE A 338 3.82 7.09 7.30
C PHE A 338 2.79 6.51 8.26
N THR A 339 2.75 5.18 8.38
CA THR A 339 1.63 4.47 8.99
C THR A 339 2.05 3.23 9.77
N ASN A 340 1.22 2.81 10.74
CA ASN A 340 1.42 1.62 11.56
C ASN A 340 1.29 0.34 10.72
N SER A 341 2.33 -0.02 9.98
CA SER A 341 2.37 -1.19 9.10
C SER A 341 3.78 -1.71 8.90
N ARG A 342 3.91 -2.96 8.47
CA ARG A 342 5.20 -3.58 8.16
C ARG A 342 5.36 -3.93 6.70
N TYR A 343 4.35 -4.55 6.06
CA TYR A 343 4.32 -4.92 4.63
C TYR A 343 5.67 -5.44 4.09
N ASN A 344 6.31 -6.37 4.81
CA ASN A 344 7.66 -6.90 4.51
C ASN A 344 8.81 -5.85 4.48
N MET A 345 8.55 -4.59 4.88
CA MET A 345 9.58 -3.54 4.91
C MET A 345 10.66 -3.78 5.97
N ASN A 346 10.49 -4.75 6.85
CA ASN A 346 11.52 -5.23 7.78
C ASN A 346 12.58 -6.13 7.11
N ALA A 347 12.56 -6.28 5.81
CA ALA A 347 13.49 -7.16 5.09
C ALA A 347 14.92 -6.59 5.05
N THR A 348 15.06 -5.29 4.83
CA THR A 348 16.34 -4.54 4.86
C THR A 348 16.10 -3.13 5.41
N HIS A 349 17.18 -2.41 5.75
CA HIS A 349 17.10 -1.01 6.18
C HIS A 349 16.73 -0.03 5.04
N GLY A 350 16.57 -0.52 3.82
CA GLY A 350 16.14 0.24 2.65
C GLY A 350 14.91 -0.35 1.97
N SER A 351 14.05 -1.06 2.71
CA SER A 351 12.82 -1.66 2.14
C SER A 351 11.69 -0.64 2.13
N LEU A 352 11.02 -0.49 0.99
CA LEU A 352 9.92 0.44 0.78
C LEU A 352 8.80 -0.23 -0.04
N LEU A 353 7.57 0.25 0.14
CA LEU A 353 6.43 -0.03 -0.73
C LEU A 353 6.09 1.25 -1.50
N VAL A 354 5.80 1.12 -2.80
CA VAL A 354 5.50 2.27 -3.65
C VAL A 354 4.28 1.98 -4.51
N GLU A 355 3.30 2.87 -4.41
CA GLU A 355 2.06 2.86 -5.17
C GLU A 355 2.19 3.68 -6.44
N PHE A 356 1.84 3.11 -7.58
CA PHE A 356 1.87 3.77 -8.88
C PHE A 356 0.44 3.94 -9.41
N GLY A 357 -0.17 5.10 -9.15
CA GLY A 357 -1.54 5.37 -9.57
C GLY A 357 -2.58 4.42 -8.97
N THR A 358 -3.62 4.14 -9.74
CA THR A 358 -4.73 3.23 -9.39
C THR A 358 -5.08 2.33 -10.58
N GLU A 359 -6.04 1.41 -10.40
CA GLU A 359 -6.55 0.51 -11.46
C GLU A 359 -7.10 1.24 -12.69
N VAL A 360 -7.40 2.53 -12.54
CA VAL A 360 -7.94 3.35 -13.65
C VAL A 360 -6.91 4.28 -14.28
N ASN A 361 -5.66 4.27 -13.83
CA ASN A 361 -4.56 4.82 -14.62
C ASN A 361 -4.25 3.92 -15.81
N THR A 362 -3.77 4.50 -16.89
CA THR A 362 -3.34 3.72 -18.07
C THR A 362 -1.95 3.16 -17.84
N ILE A 363 -1.66 2.03 -18.48
CA ILE A 363 -0.33 1.40 -18.44
C ILE A 363 0.77 2.37 -18.92
N ASP A 364 0.49 3.24 -19.89
CA ASP A 364 1.45 4.23 -20.37
C ASP A 364 1.77 5.30 -19.33
N GLU A 365 0.77 5.74 -18.55
CA GLU A 365 0.96 6.72 -17.48
C GLU A 365 1.84 6.15 -16.36
N VAL A 366 1.56 4.91 -15.94
CA VAL A 366 2.31 4.28 -14.83
C VAL A 366 3.71 3.83 -15.26
N LYS A 367 3.91 3.42 -16.50
CA LYS A 367 5.26 3.17 -17.03
C LYS A 367 6.10 4.44 -17.06
N TYR A 368 5.50 5.55 -17.49
CA TYR A 368 6.20 6.84 -17.44
C TYR A 368 6.53 7.25 -16.01
N SER A 369 5.61 7.01 -15.07
CA SER A 369 5.87 7.21 -13.63
C SER A 369 7.00 6.29 -13.13
N GLY A 370 7.07 5.05 -13.60
CA GLY A 370 8.18 4.13 -13.32
C GLY A 370 9.53 4.65 -13.79
N GLN A 371 9.59 5.28 -14.97
CA GLN A 371 10.80 5.93 -15.49
C GLN A 371 11.24 7.10 -14.59
N LEU A 372 10.32 8.00 -14.26
CA LEU A 372 10.57 9.16 -13.40
C LEU A 372 10.99 8.75 -11.99
N PHE A 373 10.31 7.76 -11.40
CA PHE A 373 10.67 7.20 -10.12
C PHE A 373 12.05 6.53 -10.16
N GLY A 374 12.36 5.80 -11.23
CA GLY A 374 13.67 5.20 -11.44
C GLY A 374 14.78 6.24 -11.46
N ASP A 375 14.58 7.39 -12.14
CA ASP A 375 15.53 8.50 -12.15
C ASP A 375 15.73 9.09 -10.73
N ALA A 376 14.63 9.26 -9.95
CA ALA A 376 14.70 9.72 -8.57
C ALA A 376 15.40 8.71 -7.65
N LEU A 377 15.13 7.42 -7.83
CA LEU A 377 15.75 6.34 -7.07
C LEU A 377 17.26 6.28 -7.36
N VAL A 378 17.67 6.31 -8.62
CA VAL A 378 19.09 6.38 -9.01
C VAL A 378 19.79 7.56 -8.31
N LYS A 379 19.22 8.76 -8.41
CA LYS A 379 19.77 9.96 -7.76
C LYS A 379 19.88 9.79 -6.25
N THR A 380 18.88 9.16 -5.62
CA THR A 380 18.89 8.90 -4.18
C THR A 380 20.03 7.95 -3.82
N LEU A 381 20.12 6.82 -4.53
CA LEU A 381 21.14 5.78 -4.27
C LEU A 381 22.56 6.27 -4.56
N GLU A 382 22.78 7.07 -5.60
CA GLU A 382 24.07 7.69 -5.90
C GLU A 382 24.56 8.62 -4.80
N SER A 383 23.65 9.27 -4.08
CA SER A 383 24.00 10.12 -2.93
C SER A 383 24.46 9.32 -1.70
N LEU A 384 24.32 7.99 -1.72
CA LEU A 384 24.67 7.06 -0.64
C LEU A 384 25.89 6.17 -0.97
N MET A 385 26.64 6.52 -2.00
CA MET A 385 27.86 5.83 -2.44
C MET A 385 29.10 6.24 -1.67
#